data_d19ec192bcd9d8c0369306bb4e916c97
#
_entry.id   d19ec192bcd9d8c0369306bb4e916c97
#
_cell.length_a   1.000
_cell.length_b   1.000
_cell.length_c   1.000
_cell.angle_alpha   90.00
_cell.angle_beta   90.00
_cell.angle_gamma   90.00
#
_symmetry.space_group_name_H-M   'P 1'
#
loop_
_entity.id
_entity.type
_entity.pdbx_description
1 polymer ?
#
loop_
_entity_poly.entity_id
_entity_poly.type
_entity_poly.pdbx_seq_one_letter_code
_entity_poly.pdbx_strand_id
1 'polypeptide(L)'
;FILGCGVAGLAAIGTSKALGSVVRAWDVRDVADQVHSMGAKWVSVDFKEDGAGEGGYARESSDAFKKAQQETFRKACEEVDIVITTAAIPGKRSPLLITKEAVKCMKAGSVIVDLAAVGGGNCELTKKDEVYTTENGVTIIGYTDLSARMANQASAMY
;
A
#
# COMPACT_ATOMS: atom_id res chain seq x y z
N PHE A 1 -0.85 -7.37 1.93
CA PHE A 1 -1.74 -6.22 1.83
C PHE A 1 -1.19 -5.25 0.80
N ILE A 2 -2.00 -4.84 -0.18
CA ILE A 2 -1.58 -3.95 -1.27
C ILE A 2 -2.34 -2.63 -1.15
N LEU A 3 -1.60 -1.52 -1.10
CA LEU A 3 -2.10 -0.17 -0.98
C LEU A 3 -1.82 0.63 -2.26
N GLY A 4 -2.88 0.96 -2.97
CA GLY A 4 -2.86 1.50 -4.32
C GLY A 4 -3.12 0.40 -5.36
N CYS A 5 -4.20 0.53 -6.12
CA CYS A 5 -4.65 -0.42 -7.15
C CYS A 5 -4.58 0.20 -8.55
N GLY A 6 -3.52 0.94 -8.81
CA GLY A 6 -3.11 1.33 -10.16
C GLY A 6 -2.42 0.18 -10.89
N VAL A 7 -1.73 0.46 -11.98
CA VAL A 7 -1.03 -0.56 -12.80
C VAL A 7 -0.10 -1.42 -11.94
N ALA A 8 0.77 -0.80 -11.13
CA ALA A 8 1.70 -1.53 -10.27
C ALA A 8 1.00 -2.35 -9.20
N GLY A 9 -0.04 -1.80 -8.56
CA GLY A 9 -0.81 -2.51 -7.53
C GLY A 9 -1.58 -3.69 -8.08
N LEU A 10 -2.25 -3.55 -9.23
CA LEU A 10 -2.94 -4.66 -9.89
C LEU A 10 -1.97 -5.76 -10.32
N ALA A 11 -0.79 -5.40 -10.84
CA ALA A 11 0.26 -6.37 -11.16
C ALA A 11 0.74 -7.12 -9.91
N ALA A 12 0.92 -6.41 -8.79
CA ALA A 12 1.28 -7.02 -7.51
C ALA A 12 0.18 -7.97 -7.00
N ILE A 13 -1.11 -7.62 -7.15
CA ILE A 13 -2.23 -8.50 -6.81
C ILE A 13 -2.16 -9.78 -7.64
N GLY A 14 -2.07 -9.66 -8.97
CA GLY A 14 -2.02 -10.81 -9.86
C GLY A 14 -0.86 -11.75 -9.56
N THR A 15 0.35 -11.21 -9.40
CA THR A 15 1.54 -11.98 -9.07
C THR A 15 1.43 -12.67 -7.71
N SER A 16 0.99 -11.94 -6.69
CA SER A 16 0.82 -12.51 -5.34
C SER A 16 -0.22 -13.62 -5.32
N LYS A 17 -1.32 -13.46 -6.07
CA LYS A 17 -2.35 -14.51 -6.21
C LYS A 17 -1.81 -15.73 -6.93
N ALA A 18 -1.05 -15.56 -8.01
CA ALA A 18 -0.42 -16.66 -8.74
C ALA A 18 0.54 -17.46 -7.86
N LEU A 19 1.19 -16.80 -6.89
CA LEU A 19 2.05 -17.44 -5.88
C LEU A 19 1.28 -18.08 -4.71
N GLY A 20 -0.06 -18.06 -4.73
CA GLY A 20 -0.90 -18.68 -3.72
C GLY A 20 -1.19 -17.83 -2.48
N SER A 21 -0.85 -16.56 -2.49
CA SER A 21 -1.08 -15.68 -1.34
C SER A 21 -2.55 -15.33 -1.14
N VAL A 22 -2.94 -15.08 0.12
CA VAL A 22 -4.21 -14.44 0.47
C VAL A 22 -4.01 -12.92 0.36
N VAL A 23 -4.54 -12.32 -0.70
CA VAL A 23 -4.33 -10.90 -1.00
C VAL A 23 -5.50 -10.06 -0.52
N ARG A 24 -5.19 -8.96 0.16
CA ARG A 24 -6.11 -7.87 0.48
C ARG A 24 -5.60 -6.61 -0.20
N ALA A 25 -6.50 -5.75 -0.67
CA ALA A 25 -6.12 -4.53 -1.35
C ALA A 25 -7.04 -3.35 -1.01
N TRP A 26 -6.49 -2.16 -1.10
CA TRP A 26 -7.19 -0.90 -0.91
C TRP A 26 -6.68 0.17 -1.88
N ASP A 27 -7.59 1.04 -2.32
CA ASP A 27 -7.27 2.26 -3.09
C ASP A 27 -8.19 3.39 -2.60
N VAL A 28 -7.79 4.63 -2.82
CA VAL A 28 -8.63 5.80 -2.53
C VAL A 28 -9.85 5.86 -3.46
N ARG A 29 -9.74 5.30 -4.65
CA ARG A 29 -10.85 5.12 -5.59
C ARG A 29 -11.56 3.82 -5.28
N ASP A 30 -12.87 3.78 -5.48
CA ASP A 30 -13.59 2.52 -5.42
C ASP A 30 -13.30 1.68 -6.68
N VAL A 31 -12.44 0.69 -6.51
CA VAL A 31 -12.05 -0.30 -7.54
C VAL A 31 -12.27 -1.73 -7.03
N ALA A 32 -13.22 -1.89 -6.11
CA ALA A 32 -13.51 -3.16 -5.47
C ALA A 32 -13.76 -4.27 -6.49
N ASP A 33 -14.53 -3.99 -7.55
CA ASP A 33 -14.84 -4.97 -8.60
C ASP A 33 -13.58 -5.47 -9.33
N GLN A 34 -12.63 -4.58 -9.61
CA GLN A 34 -11.35 -4.96 -10.23
C GLN A 34 -10.53 -5.85 -9.29
N VAL A 35 -10.46 -5.49 -8.01
CA VAL A 35 -9.75 -6.26 -6.98
C VAL A 35 -10.38 -7.65 -6.83
N HIS A 36 -11.70 -7.73 -6.75
CA HIS A 36 -12.42 -9.00 -6.65
C HIS A 36 -12.23 -9.88 -7.89
N SER A 37 -12.26 -9.30 -9.10
CA SER A 37 -12.04 -10.04 -10.35
C SER A 37 -10.68 -10.71 -10.43
N MET A 38 -9.68 -10.17 -9.71
CA MET A 38 -8.34 -10.74 -9.58
C MET A 38 -8.20 -11.71 -8.39
N GLY A 39 -9.31 -12.03 -7.70
CA GLY A 39 -9.35 -12.98 -6.59
C GLY A 39 -8.77 -12.42 -5.27
N ALA A 40 -8.62 -11.12 -5.15
CA ALA A 40 -8.23 -10.47 -3.91
C ALA A 40 -9.45 -9.95 -3.11
N LYS A 41 -9.26 -9.69 -1.83
CA LYS A 41 -10.29 -9.11 -0.97
C LYS A 41 -10.13 -7.60 -0.91
N TRP A 42 -11.22 -6.89 -1.12
CA TRP A 42 -11.27 -5.45 -0.91
C TRP A 42 -11.31 -5.12 0.57
N VAL A 43 -10.53 -4.13 0.98
CA VAL A 43 -10.55 -3.57 2.34
C VAL A 43 -11.32 -2.25 2.27
N SER A 44 -12.48 -2.18 2.90
CA SER A 44 -13.26 -0.96 3.05
C SER A 44 -12.85 -0.23 4.32
N VAL A 45 -12.79 1.09 4.26
CA VAL A 45 -12.69 1.94 5.45
C VAL A 45 -14.12 2.25 5.90
N ASP A 46 -14.53 1.72 7.05
CA ASP A 46 -15.84 2.02 7.64
C ASP A 46 -15.89 3.47 8.13
N PHE A 47 -16.27 4.36 7.24
CA PHE A 47 -16.48 5.76 7.56
C PHE A 47 -17.74 6.26 6.81
N LYS A 48 -18.78 6.59 7.56
CA LYS A 48 -19.95 7.26 7.03
C LYS A 48 -19.74 8.76 7.16
N GLU A 49 -19.47 9.46 6.06
CA GLU A 49 -19.65 10.90 6.00
C GLU A 49 -21.15 11.17 5.85
N ASP A 50 -21.74 11.87 6.81
CA ASP A 50 -23.04 12.51 6.63
C ASP A 50 -22.86 13.68 5.63
N GLY A 51 -23.22 13.43 4.38
CA GLY A 51 -23.21 14.45 3.34
C GLY A 51 -22.48 14.05 2.06
N ALA A 52 -23.22 13.52 1.10
CA ALA A 52 -22.78 13.30 -0.27
C ALA A 52 -22.32 14.61 -0.91
N GLY A 53 -21.01 14.75 -1.16
CA GLY A 53 -20.47 15.80 -2.02
C GLY A 53 -20.39 15.29 -3.45
N GLU A 54 -21.18 15.82 -4.36
CA GLU A 54 -21.06 15.61 -5.81
C GLU A 54 -19.68 16.02 -6.32
N GLY A 55 -19.06 15.16 -7.12
CA GLY A 55 -17.88 15.49 -7.91
C GLY A 55 -16.67 14.58 -7.60
N GLY A 56 -16.33 13.72 -8.54
CA GLY A 56 -15.27 12.67 -8.51
C GLY A 56 -13.83 13.15 -8.35
N TYR A 57 -13.55 14.14 -7.51
CA TYR A 57 -12.24 14.53 -7.05
C TYR A 57 -12.13 14.27 -5.55
N ALA A 58 -11.07 13.57 -5.14
CA ALA A 58 -10.73 13.39 -3.75
C ALA A 58 -10.63 14.76 -3.06
N ARG A 59 -11.69 15.18 -2.34
CA ARG A 59 -11.58 16.23 -1.33
C ARG A 59 -10.53 15.81 -0.32
N GLU A 60 -9.80 16.76 0.23
CA GLU A 60 -8.94 16.51 1.39
C GLU A 60 -9.79 15.74 2.41
N SER A 61 -9.44 14.47 2.60
CA SER A 61 -10.17 13.58 3.50
C SER A 61 -10.21 14.21 4.88
N SER A 62 -11.39 14.25 5.49
CA SER A 62 -11.56 14.76 6.85
C SER A 62 -10.57 14.09 7.81
N ASP A 63 -10.15 14.77 8.85
CA ASP A 63 -9.24 14.17 9.85
C ASP A 63 -9.85 12.93 10.51
N ALA A 64 -11.18 12.88 10.59
CA ALA A 64 -11.92 11.72 11.07
C ALA A 64 -11.80 10.52 10.10
N PHE A 65 -11.88 10.74 8.78
CA PHE A 65 -11.64 9.70 7.77
C PHE A 65 -10.20 9.19 7.84
N LYS A 66 -9.22 10.07 7.95
CA LYS A 66 -7.80 9.69 8.05
C LYS A 66 -7.56 8.80 9.26
N LYS A 67 -8.18 9.13 10.41
CA LYS A 67 -8.08 8.29 11.62
C LYS A 67 -8.72 6.91 11.43
N ALA A 68 -9.90 6.84 10.84
CA ALA A 68 -10.58 5.56 10.55
C ALA A 68 -9.76 4.72 9.57
N GLN A 69 -9.18 5.33 8.54
CA GLN A 69 -8.30 4.70 7.57
C GLN A 69 -7.04 4.13 8.25
N GLN A 70 -6.37 4.92 9.06
CA GLN A 70 -5.16 4.50 9.78
C GLN A 70 -5.45 3.33 10.72
N GLU A 71 -6.58 3.35 11.43
CA GLU A 71 -6.99 2.25 12.30
C GLU A 71 -7.32 0.98 11.50
N THR A 72 -7.99 1.12 10.35
CA THR A 72 -8.27 -0.01 9.44
C THR A 72 -6.96 -0.63 8.93
N PHE A 73 -6.01 0.20 8.54
CA PHE A 73 -4.71 -0.29 8.04
C PHE A 73 -3.85 -0.87 9.17
N ARG A 74 -3.90 -0.30 10.37
CA ARG A 74 -3.23 -0.86 11.53
C ARG A 74 -3.71 -2.28 11.82
N LYS A 75 -5.04 -2.51 11.86
CA LYS A 75 -5.63 -3.85 12.03
C LYS A 75 -5.23 -4.80 10.90
N ALA A 76 -5.23 -4.34 9.66
CA ALA A 76 -4.79 -5.16 8.54
C ALA A 76 -3.31 -5.57 8.69
N CYS A 77 -2.45 -4.66 9.15
CA CYS A 77 -1.03 -4.91 9.37
C CYS A 77 -0.74 -5.95 10.46
N GLU A 78 -1.62 -6.14 11.44
CA GLU A 78 -1.48 -7.19 12.47
C GLU A 78 -1.59 -8.61 11.89
N GLU A 79 -2.33 -8.75 10.78
CA GLU A 79 -2.66 -10.06 10.22
C GLU A 79 -1.77 -10.46 9.04
N VAL A 80 -1.21 -9.48 8.31
CA VAL A 80 -0.48 -9.73 7.07
C VAL A 80 1.02 -9.91 7.30
N ASP A 81 1.67 -10.59 6.38
CA ASP A 81 3.10 -10.83 6.41
C ASP A 81 3.86 -9.92 5.43
N ILE A 82 3.18 -9.43 4.37
CA ILE A 82 3.75 -8.56 3.35
C ILE A 82 2.82 -7.37 3.10
N VAL A 83 3.38 -6.17 3.08
CA VAL A 83 2.72 -4.94 2.64
C VAL A 83 3.44 -4.40 1.42
N ILE A 84 2.69 -4.11 0.34
CA ILE A 84 3.21 -3.44 -0.84
C ILE A 84 2.45 -2.14 -1.03
N THR A 85 3.16 -1.02 -1.09
CA THR A 85 2.55 0.28 -1.27
C THR A 85 2.95 0.89 -2.61
N THR A 86 1.95 1.38 -3.36
CA THR A 86 2.13 1.91 -4.71
C THR A 86 1.41 3.25 -4.91
N ALA A 87 0.87 3.84 -3.85
CA ALA A 87 0.09 5.07 -3.94
C ALA A 87 0.99 6.28 -4.18
N ALA A 88 1.04 6.75 -5.40
CA ALA A 88 1.82 7.90 -5.81
C ALA A 88 0.91 8.97 -6.45
N ILE A 89 1.18 10.23 -6.14
CA ILE A 89 0.51 11.37 -6.74
C ILE A 89 1.54 12.12 -7.58
N PRO A 90 1.39 12.20 -8.91
CA PRO A 90 2.35 12.91 -9.76
C PRO A 90 2.59 14.34 -9.28
N GLY A 91 3.87 14.72 -9.13
CA GLY A 91 4.28 16.06 -8.72
C GLY A 91 3.99 16.45 -7.26
N LYS A 92 3.52 15.52 -6.44
CA LYS A 92 3.27 15.75 -5.01
C LYS A 92 3.94 14.68 -4.15
N ARG A 93 4.07 14.97 -2.86
CA ARG A 93 4.49 13.99 -1.88
C ARG A 93 3.49 12.82 -1.84
N SER A 94 4.01 11.61 -1.73
CA SER A 94 3.19 10.39 -1.57
C SER A 94 2.37 10.46 -0.28
N PRO A 95 1.12 10.00 -0.27
CA PRO A 95 0.29 10.01 0.93
C PRO A 95 0.86 9.05 1.98
N LEU A 96 0.83 9.47 3.25
CA LEU A 96 1.18 8.60 4.36
C LEU A 96 0.01 7.64 4.64
N LEU A 97 0.23 6.34 4.43
CA LEU A 97 -0.78 5.30 4.61
C LEU A 97 -0.45 4.36 5.79
N ILE A 98 0.82 4.01 5.95
CA ILE A 98 1.30 3.11 7.02
C ILE A 98 2.08 3.94 8.04
N THR A 99 1.49 4.10 9.21
CA THR A 99 2.12 4.80 10.33
C THR A 99 3.15 3.92 11.04
N LYS A 100 4.02 4.55 11.83
CA LYS A 100 4.96 3.84 12.70
C LYS A 100 4.26 2.86 13.66
N GLU A 101 3.08 3.24 14.16
CA GLU A 101 2.25 2.39 15.02
C GLU A 101 1.78 1.15 14.28
N ALA A 102 1.35 1.27 13.02
CA ALA A 102 0.95 0.12 12.20
C ALA A 102 2.13 -0.83 11.96
N VAL A 103 3.33 -0.30 11.70
CA VAL A 103 4.55 -1.13 11.55
C VAL A 103 4.87 -1.90 12.84
N LYS A 104 4.72 -1.25 14.00
CA LYS A 104 4.95 -1.91 15.30
C LYS A 104 3.99 -3.08 15.58
N CYS A 105 2.80 -3.07 14.98
CA CYS A 105 1.83 -4.15 15.13
C CYS A 105 2.08 -5.34 14.18
N MET A 106 2.99 -5.19 13.20
CA MET A 106 3.32 -6.28 12.29
C MET A 106 4.15 -7.36 12.98
N LYS A 107 4.02 -8.58 12.49
CA LYS A 107 4.79 -9.73 12.98
C LYS A 107 6.27 -9.58 12.65
N ALA A 108 7.14 -10.06 13.51
CA ALA A 108 8.56 -10.18 13.19
C ALA A 108 8.77 -11.06 11.95
N GLY A 109 9.65 -10.65 11.05
CA GLY A 109 9.86 -11.29 9.76
C GLY A 109 8.96 -10.77 8.63
N SER A 110 7.96 -9.90 8.94
CA SER A 110 7.16 -9.24 7.92
C SER A 110 7.98 -8.27 7.07
N VAL A 111 7.48 -7.99 5.86
CA VAL A 111 8.16 -7.12 4.89
C VAL A 111 7.24 -6.02 4.39
N ILE A 112 7.75 -4.81 4.30
CA ILE A 112 7.10 -3.69 3.61
C ILE A 112 7.93 -3.32 2.38
N VAL A 113 7.30 -3.33 1.20
CA VAL A 113 7.91 -2.84 -0.05
C VAL A 113 7.21 -1.54 -0.42
N ASP A 114 7.92 -0.42 -0.29
CA ASP A 114 7.36 0.91 -0.56
C ASP A 114 7.82 1.42 -1.93
N LEU A 115 7.01 1.18 -2.96
CA LEU A 115 7.28 1.66 -4.32
C LEU A 115 7.10 3.17 -4.47
N ALA A 116 6.48 3.83 -3.50
CA ALA A 116 6.29 5.28 -3.48
C ALA A 116 7.47 6.05 -2.84
N ALA A 117 8.56 5.37 -2.51
CA ALA A 117 9.73 5.94 -1.85
C ALA A 117 10.33 7.16 -2.58
N VAL A 118 10.24 7.21 -3.93
CA VAL A 118 10.63 8.40 -4.74
C VAL A 118 9.90 9.66 -4.28
N GLY A 119 8.62 9.55 -3.98
CA GLY A 119 7.75 10.65 -3.54
C GLY A 119 7.71 10.85 -2.01
N GLY A 120 8.64 10.24 -1.28
CA GLY A 120 8.72 10.31 0.17
C GLY A 120 8.13 9.11 0.91
N GLY A 121 7.58 8.14 0.19
CA GLY A 121 7.03 6.90 0.72
C GLY A 121 5.61 6.98 1.25
N ASN A 122 4.94 5.84 1.25
CA ASN A 122 3.63 5.65 1.88
C ASN A 122 3.75 5.12 3.32
N CYS A 123 4.91 4.61 3.71
CA CYS A 123 5.20 4.19 5.08
C CYS A 123 6.05 5.25 5.77
N GLU A 124 5.67 5.60 7.00
CA GLU A 124 6.36 6.62 7.82
C GLU A 124 7.84 6.28 8.06
N LEU A 125 8.16 5.00 8.13
CA LEU A 125 9.50 4.50 8.39
C LEU A 125 10.31 4.22 7.13
N THR A 126 9.77 4.47 5.93
CA THR A 126 10.50 4.30 4.68
C THR A 126 11.69 5.25 4.61
N LYS A 127 12.85 4.70 4.30
CA LYS A 127 14.07 5.43 3.98
C LYS A 127 14.39 5.24 2.51
N LYS A 128 14.52 6.35 1.79
CA LYS A 128 14.78 6.33 0.35
C LYS A 128 16.09 5.61 0.05
N ASP A 129 16.04 4.66 -0.88
CA ASP A 129 17.16 3.84 -1.38
C ASP A 129 17.84 2.95 -0.32
N GLU A 130 17.14 2.73 0.82
CA GLU A 130 17.62 1.83 1.87
C GLU A 130 16.72 0.60 2.03
N VAL A 131 17.34 -0.47 2.53
CA VAL A 131 16.66 -1.64 3.12
C VAL A 131 17.19 -1.82 4.52
N TYR A 132 16.29 -1.92 5.47
CA TYR A 132 16.67 -2.18 6.85
C TYR A 132 15.56 -2.90 7.60
N THR A 133 15.94 -3.49 8.74
CA THR A 133 14.98 -4.15 9.63
C THR A 133 14.77 -3.29 10.87
N THR A 134 13.52 -3.09 11.24
CA THR A 134 13.11 -2.34 12.44
C THR A 134 13.40 -3.14 13.72
N GLU A 135 13.33 -2.50 14.88
CA GLU A 135 13.54 -3.16 16.18
C GLU A 135 12.57 -4.32 16.44
N ASN A 136 11.34 -4.26 15.92
CA ASN A 136 10.37 -5.35 16.03
C ASN A 136 10.49 -6.40 14.91
N GLY A 137 11.55 -6.36 14.10
CA GLY A 137 11.86 -7.39 13.11
C GLY A 137 11.13 -7.26 11.77
N VAL A 138 10.58 -6.08 11.44
CA VAL A 138 9.95 -5.80 10.14
C VAL A 138 10.99 -5.24 9.17
N THR A 139 11.14 -5.86 7.99
CA THR A 139 12.05 -5.35 6.95
C THR A 139 11.32 -4.34 6.06
N ILE A 140 11.91 -3.15 5.90
CA ILE A 140 11.37 -2.09 5.05
C ILE A 140 12.29 -1.89 3.85
N ILE A 141 11.72 -1.97 2.66
CA ILE A 141 12.41 -1.82 1.36
C ILE A 141 11.93 -0.53 0.73
N GLY A 142 12.82 0.47 0.65
CA GLY A 142 12.55 1.79 0.09
C GLY A 142 13.35 2.08 -1.19
N TYR A 143 13.72 1.07 -1.97
CA TYR A 143 14.46 1.27 -3.22
C TYR A 143 13.63 2.01 -4.25
N THR A 144 14.24 2.98 -4.93
CA THR A 144 13.62 3.79 -5.99
C THR A 144 13.91 3.27 -7.39
N ASP A 145 14.79 2.28 -7.52
CA ASP A 145 15.30 1.73 -8.77
C ASP A 145 15.05 0.22 -8.93
N LEU A 146 13.94 -0.29 -8.39
CA LEU A 146 13.63 -1.73 -8.42
C LEU A 146 13.63 -2.33 -9.82
N SER A 147 13.11 -1.62 -10.83
CA SER A 147 13.15 -2.07 -12.23
C SER A 147 14.58 -2.19 -12.76
N ALA A 148 15.47 -1.27 -12.42
CA ALA A 148 16.87 -1.32 -12.80
C ALA A 148 17.63 -2.45 -12.08
N ARG A 149 17.27 -2.75 -10.84
CA ARG A 149 17.83 -3.89 -10.07
C ARG A 149 17.40 -5.25 -10.63
N MET A 150 16.28 -5.28 -11.36
CA MET A 150 15.71 -6.47 -11.99
C MET A 150 15.59 -6.28 -13.51
N ALA A 151 16.60 -5.71 -14.14
CA ALA A 151 16.56 -5.23 -15.51
C ALA A 151 16.09 -6.30 -16.53
N ASN A 152 16.55 -7.54 -16.41
CA ASN A 152 16.15 -8.63 -17.31
C ASN A 152 14.65 -8.93 -17.19
N GLN A 153 14.13 -9.08 -15.97
CA GLN A 153 12.72 -9.33 -15.75
C GLN A 153 11.86 -8.13 -16.15
N ALA A 154 12.27 -6.93 -15.78
CA ALA A 154 11.56 -5.70 -16.15
C ALA A 154 11.47 -5.53 -17.67
N SER A 155 12.55 -5.77 -18.40
CA SER A 155 12.56 -5.71 -19.87
C SER A 155 11.73 -6.81 -20.53
N ALA A 156 11.70 -8.01 -19.95
CA ALA A 156 10.90 -9.11 -20.49
C ALA A 156 9.38 -8.92 -20.27
N MET A 157 9.00 -8.11 -19.29
CA MET A 157 7.59 -7.82 -18.95
C MET A 157 7.07 -6.54 -19.61
N TYR A 158 7.94 -5.72 -20.20
CA TYR A 158 7.58 -4.48 -20.91
C TYR A 158 7.13 -4.76 -22.34
#